data_5ee7f33c5a955bf6a73a5f3678f696f6
#
_entry.id   5ee7f33c5a955bf6a73a5f3678f696f6
#
_cell.length_a   1.000
_cell.length_b   1.000
_cell.length_c   1.000
_cell.angle_alpha   90.00
_cell.angle_beta   90.00
_cell.angle_gamma   90.00
#
_symmetry.space_group_name_H-M   'P 1'
#
loop_
_entity.id
_entity.type
_entity.pdbx_description
1 polymer ?
#
loop_
_entity_poly.entity_id
_entity_poly.type
_entity_poly.pdbx_seq_one_letter_code
_entity_poly.pdbx_strand_id
1 'polypeptide(L)'
;MHLMNRSVLMLLSMLVLSIATSAANALDDEHWDKAQKCIAKAITFLQTTQADDGSWTSQPGPAITALVVNGMLDQPEIDATDPYVARALKYILSQCKEDGSIHGGILQNYNTSICLSALSRVNNMPQAATAIAKAQAYLKGMQWKDQPGPDGKPITTNHPFYGGSGYGKHGRPDMSNTQFMIQALHDSGLNCNDPAFQRAMVFITRCQGVAQNDLLGDVIVPDGGFIYATTTDKDNLEPSTKSDSITVDDKDTGKPVSLLRTYGSMTYAGFKSYLYANLDRNDPRVTAAREWIGKHYTLDCNPGLPEAQKLQGLFYYYMTFGRALNAWGATTIDTPDGERDWANDLVDALAKAQQKDGSWVNAASRW
;
A
#
# COMPACT_ATOMS: atom_id res chain seq x y z
N MET A 1 -14.90 19.87 5.50
CA MET A 1 -14.53 18.95 6.58
C MET A 1 -15.30 17.61 6.54
N HIS A 2 -16.53 17.55 6.04
CA HIS A 2 -17.31 16.28 5.94
C HIS A 2 -16.89 15.32 4.81
N LEU A 3 -16.26 15.81 3.75
CA LEU A 3 -15.87 14.99 2.58
C LEU A 3 -14.61 14.12 2.81
N MET A 4 -13.70 14.56 3.70
CA MET A 4 -12.47 13.81 4.00
C MET A 4 -12.76 12.52 4.82
N ASN A 5 -13.79 12.54 5.67
CA ASN A 5 -14.19 11.37 6.46
C ASN A 5 -14.78 10.22 5.62
N ARG A 6 -15.44 10.53 4.48
CA ARG A 6 -16.05 9.48 3.63
C ARG A 6 -15.02 8.66 2.85
N SER A 7 -13.89 9.27 2.45
CA SER A 7 -12.84 8.57 1.70
C SER A 7 -12.10 7.53 2.54
N VAL A 8 -11.91 7.82 3.83
CA VAL A 8 -11.29 6.90 4.78
C VAL A 8 -12.22 5.74 5.14
N LEU A 9 -13.50 6.02 5.22
CA LEU A 9 -14.56 5.03 5.45
C LEU A 9 -14.60 3.96 4.35
N MET A 10 -14.36 4.33 3.09
CA MET A 10 -14.37 3.41 1.95
C MET A 10 -13.13 2.52 1.88
N LEU A 11 -11.94 3.01 2.26
CA LEU A 11 -10.72 2.20 2.30
C LEU A 11 -10.85 0.96 3.18
N LEU A 12 -11.70 1.01 4.19
CA LEU A 12 -11.87 -0.07 5.18
C LEU A 12 -12.84 -1.15 4.77
N SER A 13 -13.97 -0.76 4.17
CA SER A 13 -14.89 -1.74 3.62
C SER A 13 -14.19 -2.67 2.62
N MET A 14 -13.17 -2.16 1.94
CA MET A 14 -12.34 -2.93 1.00
C MET A 14 -11.34 -3.88 1.67
N LEU A 15 -10.88 -3.57 2.87
CA LEU A 15 -9.92 -4.43 3.56
C LEU A 15 -10.54 -5.76 3.97
N VAL A 16 -11.74 -5.72 4.53
CA VAL A 16 -12.48 -6.93 4.91
C VAL A 16 -12.83 -7.77 3.68
N LEU A 17 -13.21 -7.10 2.57
CA LEU A 17 -13.52 -7.77 1.32
C LEU A 17 -12.31 -8.52 0.73
N SER A 18 -11.11 -7.91 0.78
CA SER A 18 -9.88 -8.51 0.20
C SER A 18 -9.32 -9.69 1.02
N ILE A 19 -9.63 -9.77 2.30
CA ILE A 19 -9.11 -10.85 3.17
C ILE A 19 -9.88 -12.16 2.96
N ALA A 20 -11.20 -12.08 2.74
CA ALA A 20 -12.06 -13.25 2.76
C ALA A 20 -11.80 -14.25 1.63
N THR A 21 -11.33 -13.84 0.45
CA THR A 21 -11.16 -14.73 -0.70
C THR A 21 -9.79 -15.41 -0.77
N SER A 22 -8.74 -14.75 -0.29
CA SER A 22 -7.39 -15.29 -0.35
C SER A 22 -6.90 -15.87 0.98
N ALA A 23 -7.51 -15.47 2.10
CA ALA A 23 -7.26 -16.00 3.44
C ALA A 23 -8.26 -17.10 3.86
N ALA A 24 -9.12 -17.59 2.98
CA ALA A 24 -10.13 -18.61 3.29
C ALA A 24 -9.56 -19.90 3.93
N ASN A 25 -8.28 -20.20 3.71
CA ASN A 25 -7.57 -21.28 4.36
C ASN A 25 -6.86 -20.89 5.67
N ALA A 26 -6.93 -19.63 6.05
CA ALA A 26 -6.27 -19.08 7.23
C ALA A 26 -7.25 -18.72 8.37
N LEU A 27 -8.55 -18.64 8.08
CA LEU A 27 -9.59 -18.34 9.08
C LEU A 27 -10.18 -19.66 9.60
N ASP A 28 -10.42 -19.72 10.91
CA ASP A 28 -11.31 -20.74 11.47
C ASP A 28 -12.79 -20.42 11.16
N ASP A 29 -13.69 -21.38 11.44
CA ASP A 29 -15.11 -21.27 11.09
C ASP A 29 -15.80 -20.08 11.78
N GLU A 30 -15.43 -19.76 13.03
CA GLU A 30 -16.01 -18.65 13.78
C GLU A 30 -15.60 -17.31 13.15
N HIS A 31 -14.29 -17.14 12.85
CA HIS A 31 -13.78 -15.91 12.24
C HIS A 31 -14.21 -15.77 10.79
N TRP A 32 -14.38 -16.87 10.07
CA TRP A 32 -15.00 -16.86 8.74
C TRP A 32 -16.41 -16.28 8.78
N ASP A 33 -17.27 -16.80 9.66
CA ASP A 33 -18.63 -16.29 9.82
C ASP A 33 -18.67 -14.81 10.26
N LYS A 34 -17.75 -14.41 11.13
CA LYS A 34 -17.60 -13.03 11.57
C LYS A 34 -17.17 -12.11 10.40
N ALA A 35 -16.21 -12.55 9.60
CA ALA A 35 -15.77 -11.82 8.42
C ALA A 35 -16.90 -11.65 7.40
N GLN A 36 -17.67 -12.72 7.11
CA GLN A 36 -18.81 -12.66 6.19
C GLN A 36 -19.89 -11.66 6.66
N LYS A 37 -20.18 -11.61 7.96
CA LYS A 37 -21.12 -10.62 8.52
C LYS A 37 -20.61 -9.18 8.38
N CYS A 38 -19.31 -8.97 8.59
CA CYS A 38 -18.68 -7.65 8.39
C CYS A 38 -18.72 -7.22 6.92
N ILE A 39 -18.41 -8.12 6.02
CA ILE A 39 -18.42 -7.91 4.57
C ILE A 39 -19.83 -7.56 4.08
N ALA A 40 -20.84 -8.34 4.46
CA ALA A 40 -22.22 -8.09 4.04
C ALA A 40 -22.70 -6.67 4.42
N LYS A 41 -22.38 -6.22 5.65
CA LYS A 41 -22.69 -4.85 6.10
C LYS A 41 -21.92 -3.80 5.29
N ALA A 42 -20.62 -4.05 5.01
CA ALA A 42 -19.78 -3.15 4.23
C ALA A 42 -20.30 -3.01 2.79
N ILE A 43 -20.68 -4.11 2.15
CA ILE A 43 -21.28 -4.08 0.80
C ILE A 43 -22.57 -3.27 0.82
N THR A 44 -23.46 -3.49 1.78
CA THR A 44 -24.70 -2.71 1.93
C THR A 44 -24.41 -1.22 2.07
N PHE A 45 -23.43 -0.84 2.89
CA PHE A 45 -22.99 0.55 3.03
C PHE A 45 -22.49 1.11 1.71
N LEU A 46 -21.64 0.38 0.98
CA LEU A 46 -21.12 0.81 -0.31
C LEU A 46 -22.22 0.97 -1.35
N GLN A 47 -23.18 0.06 -1.42
CA GLN A 47 -24.31 0.14 -2.32
C GLN A 47 -25.17 1.39 -2.09
N THR A 48 -25.37 1.78 -0.81
CA THR A 48 -26.15 2.97 -0.44
C THR A 48 -25.40 4.30 -0.61
N THR A 49 -24.08 4.27 -0.79
CA THR A 49 -23.23 5.46 -0.83
C THR A 49 -22.61 5.74 -2.20
N GLN A 50 -22.85 4.88 -3.20
CA GLN A 50 -22.40 5.13 -4.58
C GLN A 50 -23.09 6.35 -5.17
N ALA A 51 -22.34 7.25 -5.77
CA ALA A 51 -22.88 8.41 -6.49
C ALA A 51 -23.49 8.02 -7.84
N ASP A 52 -24.32 8.90 -8.42
CA ASP A 52 -25.03 8.67 -9.68
C ASP A 52 -24.08 8.43 -10.87
N ASP A 53 -22.87 9.02 -10.84
CA ASP A 53 -21.83 8.80 -11.86
C ASP A 53 -21.09 7.47 -11.72
N GLY A 54 -21.42 6.68 -10.69
CA GLY A 54 -20.79 5.40 -10.37
C GLY A 54 -19.56 5.51 -9.45
N SER A 55 -19.17 6.70 -9.03
CA SER A 55 -18.03 6.89 -8.11
C SER A 55 -18.45 6.73 -6.66
N TRP A 56 -17.45 6.50 -5.78
CA TRP A 56 -17.59 6.61 -4.30
C TRP A 56 -16.86 7.82 -3.75
N THR A 57 -16.28 8.62 -4.50
CA THR A 57 -15.78 9.97 -4.26
C THR A 57 -14.93 10.36 -5.47
N SER A 58 -15.22 11.51 -6.02
CA SER A 58 -14.49 12.00 -7.18
C SER A 58 -13.17 12.73 -6.82
N GLN A 59 -12.95 13.02 -5.55
CA GLN A 59 -11.72 13.63 -5.08
C GLN A 59 -10.99 12.68 -4.10
N PRO A 60 -9.70 12.39 -4.34
CA PRO A 60 -8.77 13.01 -5.28
C PRO A 60 -8.71 12.34 -6.68
N GLY A 61 -9.76 11.74 -7.16
CA GLY A 61 -9.85 11.06 -8.46
C GLY A 61 -10.36 9.62 -8.33
N PRO A 62 -10.19 8.77 -9.34
CA PRO A 62 -10.83 7.45 -9.41
C PRO A 62 -10.25 6.39 -8.46
N ALA A 63 -9.13 6.66 -7.77
CA ALA A 63 -8.47 5.66 -6.93
C ALA A 63 -9.39 5.06 -5.87
N ILE A 64 -10.20 5.88 -5.18
CA ILE A 64 -11.09 5.38 -4.14
C ILE A 64 -12.17 4.46 -4.75
N THR A 65 -12.74 4.85 -5.88
CA THR A 65 -13.69 4.00 -6.61
C THR A 65 -13.03 2.67 -7.04
N ALA A 66 -11.79 2.72 -7.53
CA ALA A 66 -11.05 1.54 -7.92
C ALA A 66 -10.69 0.63 -6.72
N LEU A 67 -10.40 1.20 -5.56
CA LEU A 67 -10.26 0.43 -4.33
C LEU A 67 -11.58 -0.30 -3.99
N VAL A 68 -12.74 0.35 -4.07
CA VAL A 68 -14.04 -0.30 -3.83
C VAL A 68 -14.26 -1.45 -4.81
N VAL A 69 -14.01 -1.21 -6.10
CA VAL A 69 -14.13 -2.27 -7.13
C VAL A 69 -13.23 -3.46 -6.80
N ASN A 70 -11.97 -3.21 -6.42
CA ASN A 70 -11.06 -4.29 -5.99
C ASN A 70 -11.65 -5.13 -4.85
N GLY A 71 -12.15 -4.47 -3.81
CA GLY A 71 -12.72 -5.15 -2.67
C GLY A 71 -14.01 -5.91 -3.00
N MET A 72 -14.91 -5.32 -3.79
CA MET A 72 -16.15 -6.00 -4.21
C MET A 72 -15.87 -7.23 -5.07
N LEU A 73 -14.95 -7.14 -6.03
CA LEU A 73 -14.54 -8.26 -6.87
C LEU A 73 -13.77 -9.38 -6.12
N ASP A 74 -13.40 -9.17 -4.88
CA ASP A 74 -12.88 -10.23 -4.02
C ASP A 74 -14.00 -11.17 -3.52
N GLN A 75 -15.27 -10.80 -3.67
CA GLN A 75 -16.40 -11.65 -3.29
C GLN A 75 -16.79 -12.58 -4.43
N PRO A 76 -16.95 -13.90 -4.17
CA PRO A 76 -17.26 -14.88 -5.21
C PRO A 76 -18.56 -14.62 -5.99
N GLU A 77 -19.53 -13.96 -5.35
CA GLU A 77 -20.85 -13.66 -5.93
C GLU A 77 -20.88 -12.33 -6.68
N ILE A 78 -19.80 -11.56 -6.66
CA ILE A 78 -19.72 -10.23 -7.29
C ILE A 78 -18.72 -10.26 -8.44
N ASP A 79 -19.21 -9.94 -9.64
CA ASP A 79 -18.39 -9.84 -10.83
C ASP A 79 -18.55 -8.48 -11.55
N ALA A 80 -17.95 -8.37 -12.74
CA ALA A 80 -18.01 -7.13 -13.54
C ALA A 80 -19.43 -6.76 -14.01
N THR A 81 -20.41 -7.68 -13.91
CA THR A 81 -21.81 -7.45 -14.32
C THR A 81 -22.68 -6.97 -13.17
N ASP A 82 -22.19 -7.03 -11.93
CA ASP A 82 -22.86 -6.43 -10.79
C ASP A 82 -23.16 -4.94 -11.08
N PRO A 83 -24.38 -4.46 -10.84
CA PRO A 83 -24.78 -3.10 -11.24
C PRO A 83 -23.91 -1.99 -10.62
N TYR A 84 -23.41 -2.17 -9.41
CA TYR A 84 -22.56 -1.19 -8.73
C TYR A 84 -21.14 -1.23 -9.29
N VAL A 85 -20.59 -2.44 -9.49
CA VAL A 85 -19.28 -2.64 -10.11
C VAL A 85 -19.27 -2.15 -11.54
N ALA A 86 -20.28 -2.47 -12.36
CA ALA A 86 -20.37 -2.04 -13.74
C ALA A 86 -20.39 -0.51 -13.89
N ARG A 87 -21.16 0.21 -13.05
CA ARG A 87 -21.15 1.69 -13.04
C ARG A 87 -19.78 2.24 -12.62
N ALA A 88 -19.15 1.65 -11.61
CA ALA A 88 -17.83 2.06 -11.15
C ALA A 88 -16.74 1.83 -12.20
N LEU A 89 -16.75 0.70 -12.90
CA LEU A 89 -15.84 0.43 -14.02
C LEU A 89 -16.01 1.43 -15.16
N LYS A 90 -17.26 1.78 -15.50
CA LYS A 90 -17.55 2.82 -16.49
C LYS A 90 -16.96 4.17 -16.06
N TYR A 91 -17.11 4.56 -14.79
CA TYR A 91 -16.50 5.76 -14.23
C TYR A 91 -14.96 5.72 -14.32
N ILE A 92 -14.33 4.63 -13.89
CA ILE A 92 -12.86 4.48 -13.95
C ILE A 92 -12.38 4.60 -15.41
N LEU A 93 -13.01 3.91 -16.34
CA LEU A 93 -12.64 3.94 -17.75
C LEU A 93 -12.83 5.34 -18.38
N SER A 94 -13.81 6.13 -17.92
CA SER A 94 -13.98 7.52 -18.36
C SER A 94 -12.85 8.45 -17.93
N GLN A 95 -12.05 8.05 -16.94
CA GLN A 95 -10.90 8.82 -16.44
C GLN A 95 -9.59 8.48 -17.16
N CYS A 96 -9.59 7.50 -18.08
CA CYS A 96 -8.42 7.14 -18.87
C CYS A 96 -8.03 8.29 -19.82
N LYS A 97 -6.73 8.57 -19.92
CA LYS A 97 -6.17 9.59 -20.81
C LYS A 97 -5.43 8.93 -21.98
N GLU A 98 -5.14 9.72 -23.01
CA GLU A 98 -4.44 9.23 -24.21
C GLU A 98 -3.03 8.71 -23.90
N ASP A 99 -2.34 9.33 -22.93
CA ASP A 99 -1.00 8.95 -22.48
C ASP A 99 -0.98 7.68 -21.61
N GLY A 100 -2.16 7.08 -21.34
CA GLY A 100 -2.32 5.88 -20.53
C GLY A 100 -2.50 6.14 -19.03
N SER A 101 -2.45 7.39 -18.58
CA SER A 101 -2.76 7.70 -17.19
C SER A 101 -4.26 7.58 -16.91
N ILE A 102 -4.61 7.32 -15.65
CA ILE A 102 -6.02 7.21 -15.20
C ILE A 102 -6.16 8.10 -13.97
N HIS A 103 -6.72 9.31 -14.14
CA HIS A 103 -6.80 10.28 -13.05
C HIS A 103 -7.79 11.43 -13.33
N GLY A 104 -8.22 12.12 -12.26
CA GLY A 104 -9.05 13.34 -12.32
C GLY A 104 -8.24 14.66 -12.32
N GLY A 105 -7.01 14.67 -12.84
CA GLY A 105 -6.15 15.87 -12.92
C GLY A 105 -5.01 15.92 -11.90
N ILE A 106 -5.11 15.19 -10.79
CA ILE A 106 -4.12 15.17 -9.70
C ILE A 106 -3.72 13.74 -9.34
N LEU A 107 -2.60 13.57 -8.60
CA LEU A 107 -2.13 12.29 -8.06
C LEU A 107 -2.03 11.18 -9.12
N GLN A 108 -1.41 11.49 -10.25
CA GLN A 108 -1.44 10.66 -11.46
C GLN A 108 -0.95 9.22 -11.20
N ASN A 109 0.19 9.05 -10.53
CA ASN A 109 0.71 7.71 -10.22
C ASN A 109 -0.21 6.95 -9.25
N TYR A 110 -0.63 7.60 -8.15
CA TYR A 110 -1.52 7.01 -7.16
C TYR A 110 -2.82 6.50 -7.80
N ASN A 111 -3.50 7.37 -8.55
CA ASN A 111 -4.76 7.03 -9.21
C ASN A 111 -4.56 5.94 -10.26
N THR A 112 -3.56 6.07 -11.13
CA THR A 112 -3.31 5.10 -12.20
C THR A 112 -2.95 3.72 -11.65
N SER A 113 -2.11 3.66 -10.62
CA SER A 113 -1.72 2.40 -9.98
C SER A 113 -2.93 1.64 -9.42
N ILE A 114 -3.76 2.30 -8.64
CA ILE A 114 -4.90 1.64 -8.01
C ILE A 114 -5.95 1.26 -9.05
N CYS A 115 -6.19 2.11 -10.06
CA CYS A 115 -7.09 1.79 -11.17
C CYS A 115 -6.57 0.63 -12.01
N LEU A 116 -5.26 0.54 -12.25
CA LEU A 116 -4.67 -0.59 -12.97
C LEU A 116 -4.90 -1.91 -12.24
N SER A 117 -4.70 -1.96 -10.92
CA SER A 117 -5.01 -3.17 -10.13
C SER A 117 -6.48 -3.58 -10.27
N ALA A 118 -7.42 -2.63 -10.22
CA ALA A 118 -8.84 -2.92 -10.37
C ALA A 118 -9.20 -3.41 -11.79
N LEU A 119 -8.71 -2.74 -12.83
CA LEU A 119 -8.97 -3.13 -14.21
C LEU A 119 -8.36 -4.49 -14.56
N SER A 120 -7.26 -4.87 -13.92
CA SER A 120 -6.61 -6.17 -14.14
C SER A 120 -7.48 -7.36 -13.73
N ARG A 121 -8.46 -7.15 -12.86
CA ARG A 121 -9.43 -8.17 -12.44
C ARG A 121 -10.54 -8.42 -13.47
N VAL A 122 -10.68 -7.50 -14.42
CA VAL A 122 -11.69 -7.55 -15.49
C VAL A 122 -11.03 -7.45 -16.87
N ASN A 123 -9.86 -8.02 -17.03
CA ASN A 123 -9.03 -7.98 -18.24
C ASN A 123 -9.66 -8.64 -19.47
N ASN A 124 -10.70 -9.45 -19.30
CA ASN A 124 -11.52 -10.01 -20.37
C ASN A 124 -12.43 -8.96 -21.06
N MET A 125 -12.58 -7.77 -20.48
CA MET A 125 -13.28 -6.65 -21.12
C MET A 125 -12.33 -5.94 -22.11
N PRO A 126 -12.66 -5.78 -23.41
CA PRO A 126 -11.75 -5.18 -24.40
C PRO A 126 -11.25 -3.77 -24.04
N GLN A 127 -12.13 -2.93 -23.44
CA GLN A 127 -11.77 -1.59 -22.99
C GLN A 127 -10.77 -1.62 -21.83
N ALA A 128 -10.95 -2.54 -20.89
CA ALA A 128 -10.02 -2.73 -19.77
C ALA A 128 -8.65 -3.23 -20.25
N ALA A 129 -8.62 -4.20 -21.16
CA ALA A 129 -7.36 -4.71 -21.71
C ALA A 129 -6.51 -3.61 -22.38
N THR A 130 -7.16 -2.71 -23.14
CA THR A 130 -6.48 -1.56 -23.74
C THR A 130 -5.97 -0.57 -22.68
N ALA A 131 -6.77 -0.27 -21.66
CA ALA A 131 -6.39 0.62 -20.57
C ALA A 131 -5.22 0.05 -19.75
N ILE A 132 -5.25 -1.27 -19.46
CA ILE A 132 -4.19 -1.97 -18.74
C ILE A 132 -2.83 -1.80 -19.45
N ALA A 133 -2.75 -2.12 -20.75
CA ALA A 133 -1.49 -2.01 -21.49
C ALA A 133 -0.92 -0.59 -21.49
N LYS A 134 -1.77 0.42 -21.67
CA LYS A 134 -1.37 1.83 -21.63
C LYS A 134 -0.95 2.27 -20.23
N ALA A 135 -1.67 1.87 -19.18
CA ALA A 135 -1.37 2.22 -17.81
C ALA A 135 -0.06 1.59 -17.32
N GLN A 136 0.25 0.34 -17.71
CA GLN A 136 1.56 -0.27 -17.45
C GLN A 136 2.70 0.57 -18.04
N ALA A 137 2.56 0.97 -19.32
CA ALA A 137 3.58 1.80 -19.99
C ALA A 137 3.74 3.16 -19.30
N TYR A 138 2.62 3.80 -18.93
CA TYR A 138 2.60 5.07 -18.20
C TYR A 138 3.33 4.96 -16.86
N LEU A 139 2.97 3.99 -16.01
CA LEU A 139 3.59 3.80 -14.70
C LEU A 139 5.10 3.53 -14.80
N LYS A 140 5.53 2.71 -15.75
CA LYS A 140 6.96 2.49 -16.03
C LYS A 140 7.67 3.78 -16.47
N GLY A 141 6.95 4.70 -17.13
CA GLY A 141 7.44 6.02 -17.49
C GLY A 141 7.52 7.00 -16.34
N MET A 142 6.69 6.80 -15.29
CA MET A 142 6.67 7.63 -14.09
C MET A 142 7.78 7.31 -13.07
N GLN A 143 8.36 6.13 -13.17
CA GLN A 143 9.44 5.71 -12.30
C GLN A 143 10.69 6.54 -12.54
N TRP A 144 11.31 7.04 -11.48
CA TRP A 144 12.57 7.78 -11.56
C TRP A 144 13.72 6.87 -12.04
N LYS A 145 14.33 7.28 -13.17
CA LYS A 145 15.49 6.63 -13.81
C LYS A 145 16.25 7.70 -14.60
N ASP A 146 16.65 7.47 -15.79
CA ASP A 146 17.56 8.28 -16.61
C ASP A 146 17.13 9.74 -16.93
N GLN A 147 15.93 10.15 -16.56
CA GLN A 147 15.43 11.53 -16.78
C GLN A 147 16.18 12.56 -15.90
N PRO A 148 16.15 13.86 -16.28
CA PRO A 148 16.69 14.91 -15.44
C PRO A 148 16.03 14.96 -14.05
N GLY A 149 16.85 15.03 -13.01
CA GLY A 149 16.43 15.24 -11.64
C GLY A 149 16.07 16.70 -11.33
N PRO A 150 15.70 17.01 -10.08
CA PRO A 150 15.41 18.39 -9.65
C PRO A 150 16.59 19.37 -9.86
N ASP A 151 17.83 18.86 -9.79
CA ASP A 151 19.05 19.62 -10.01
C ASP A 151 19.46 19.73 -11.49
N GLY A 152 18.61 19.24 -12.41
CA GLY A 152 18.84 19.22 -13.86
C GLY A 152 19.82 18.14 -14.34
N LYS A 153 20.41 17.35 -13.44
CA LYS A 153 21.30 16.24 -13.81
C LYS A 153 20.51 14.95 -14.02
N PRO A 154 21.00 14.02 -14.85
CA PRO A 154 20.38 12.71 -15.03
C PRO A 154 20.28 11.96 -13.69
N ILE A 155 19.13 11.34 -13.43
CA ILE A 155 18.95 10.43 -12.30
C ILE A 155 19.77 9.16 -12.59
N THR A 156 20.83 8.96 -11.85
CA THR A 156 21.67 7.74 -11.91
C THR A 156 21.30 6.81 -10.75
N THR A 157 21.85 5.61 -10.76
CA THR A 157 21.67 4.63 -9.68
C THR A 157 22.07 5.17 -8.30
N ASN A 158 22.94 6.18 -8.20
CA ASN A 158 23.36 6.77 -6.94
C ASN A 158 22.42 7.89 -6.46
N HIS A 159 21.45 8.32 -7.27
CA HIS A 159 20.52 9.38 -6.87
C HIS A 159 19.47 8.85 -5.90
N PRO A 160 19.09 9.58 -4.83
CA PRO A 160 18.10 9.13 -3.85
C PRO A 160 16.72 8.77 -4.44
N PHE A 161 16.36 9.32 -5.60
CA PHE A 161 15.07 9.05 -6.26
C PHE A 161 15.07 7.80 -7.13
N TYR A 162 16.26 7.28 -7.48
CA TYR A 162 16.35 6.20 -8.46
C TYR A 162 15.47 5.00 -8.11
N GLY A 163 14.63 4.59 -9.04
CA GLY A 163 13.72 3.46 -8.89
C GLY A 163 12.40 3.74 -8.18
N GLY A 164 12.27 4.87 -7.52
CA GLY A 164 11.04 5.24 -6.82
C GLY A 164 10.00 5.93 -7.70
N SER A 165 8.79 6.06 -7.18
CA SER A 165 7.67 6.82 -7.75
C SER A 165 6.98 7.65 -6.68
N GLY A 166 6.60 8.88 -7.02
CA GLY A 166 5.83 9.77 -6.14
C GLY A 166 4.35 9.85 -6.53
N TYR A 167 3.60 10.75 -5.93
CA TYR A 167 2.16 10.91 -6.18
C TYR A 167 1.81 11.26 -7.63
N GLY A 168 2.64 12.06 -8.29
CA GLY A 168 2.42 12.54 -9.65
C GLY A 168 3.71 12.64 -10.44
N LYS A 169 3.60 13.17 -11.66
CA LYS A 169 4.73 13.35 -12.56
C LYS A 169 5.78 14.25 -11.92
N HIS A 170 7.03 13.76 -11.87
CA HIS A 170 8.19 14.47 -11.28
C HIS A 170 8.04 14.84 -9.78
N GLY A 171 7.11 14.20 -9.07
CA GLY A 171 7.02 14.32 -7.62
C GLY A 171 8.11 13.50 -6.92
N ARG A 172 8.52 13.96 -5.70
CA ARG A 172 9.42 13.21 -4.84
C ARG A 172 8.88 11.78 -4.65
N PRO A 173 9.71 10.76 -4.85
CA PRO A 173 9.30 9.38 -4.63
C PRO A 173 9.12 9.07 -3.14
N ASP A 174 8.22 8.16 -2.85
CA ASP A 174 7.98 7.65 -1.51
C ASP A 174 7.56 6.17 -1.53
N MET A 175 7.66 5.51 -0.37
CA MET A 175 7.36 4.09 -0.23
C MET A 175 5.89 3.77 -0.55
N SER A 176 4.95 4.63 -0.13
CA SER A 176 3.52 4.39 -0.35
C SER A 176 3.17 4.37 -1.84
N ASN A 177 3.65 5.35 -2.60
CA ASN A 177 3.39 5.41 -4.05
C ASN A 177 4.20 4.36 -4.83
N THR A 178 5.44 4.10 -4.42
CA THR A 178 6.27 3.07 -5.07
C THR A 178 5.65 1.67 -4.88
N GLN A 179 5.17 1.33 -3.68
CA GLN A 179 4.54 0.04 -3.44
C GLN A 179 3.21 -0.12 -4.21
N PHE A 180 2.40 0.96 -4.37
CA PHE A 180 1.18 0.89 -5.19
C PHE A 180 1.51 0.67 -6.68
N MET A 181 2.56 1.33 -7.19
CA MET A 181 3.05 1.09 -8.55
C MET A 181 3.48 -0.38 -8.74
N ILE A 182 4.31 -0.90 -7.82
CA ILE A 182 4.78 -2.30 -7.88
C ILE A 182 3.63 -3.28 -7.81
N GLN A 183 2.67 -3.06 -6.89
CA GLN A 183 1.48 -3.87 -6.80
C GLN A 183 0.68 -3.87 -8.11
N ALA A 184 0.43 -2.70 -8.69
CA ALA A 184 -0.33 -2.58 -9.92
C ALA A 184 0.33 -3.27 -11.11
N LEU A 185 1.66 -3.15 -11.24
CA LEU A 185 2.43 -3.84 -12.27
C LEU A 185 2.39 -5.36 -12.07
N HIS A 186 2.50 -5.84 -10.84
CA HIS A 186 2.34 -7.25 -10.49
C HIS A 186 0.92 -7.76 -10.80
N ASP A 187 -0.13 -7.09 -10.30
CA ASP A 187 -1.53 -7.48 -10.46
C ASP A 187 -1.94 -7.50 -11.95
N SER A 188 -1.33 -6.64 -12.76
CA SER A 188 -1.55 -6.59 -14.22
C SER A 188 -0.73 -7.60 -15.02
N GLY A 189 -0.03 -8.53 -14.35
CA GLY A 189 0.70 -9.63 -14.98
C GLY A 189 2.03 -9.23 -15.63
N LEU A 190 2.61 -8.08 -15.27
CA LEU A 190 3.95 -7.73 -15.73
C LEU A 190 4.96 -8.73 -15.15
N ASN A 191 5.85 -9.24 -16.00
CA ASN A 191 6.87 -10.21 -15.58
C ASN A 191 7.77 -9.60 -14.49
N CYS A 192 8.00 -10.33 -13.39
CA CYS A 192 8.85 -9.90 -12.27
C CYS A 192 10.30 -9.60 -12.66
N ASN A 193 10.77 -10.12 -13.81
CA ASN A 193 12.06 -9.78 -14.38
C ASN A 193 12.07 -8.45 -15.15
N ASP A 194 10.94 -7.76 -15.29
CA ASP A 194 10.92 -6.43 -15.93
C ASP A 194 11.82 -5.46 -15.14
N PRO A 195 12.65 -4.66 -15.83
CA PRO A 195 13.56 -3.71 -15.18
C PRO A 195 12.88 -2.73 -14.21
N ALA A 196 11.58 -2.50 -14.32
CA ALA A 196 10.84 -1.66 -13.39
C ALA A 196 10.85 -2.22 -11.96
N PHE A 197 10.70 -3.54 -11.80
CA PHE A 197 10.81 -4.19 -10.48
C PHE A 197 12.23 -4.07 -9.92
N GLN A 198 13.25 -4.33 -10.74
CA GLN A 198 14.64 -4.28 -10.31
C GLN A 198 15.03 -2.87 -9.84
N ARG A 199 14.62 -1.82 -10.57
CA ARG A 199 14.85 -0.44 -10.15
C ARG A 199 14.11 -0.10 -8.86
N ALA A 200 12.86 -0.51 -8.72
CA ALA A 200 12.08 -0.26 -7.51
C ALA A 200 12.73 -0.90 -6.27
N MET A 201 13.36 -2.08 -6.42
CA MET A 201 14.08 -2.73 -5.32
C MET A 201 15.23 -1.87 -4.79
N VAL A 202 15.92 -1.11 -5.66
CA VAL A 202 16.96 -0.16 -5.20
C VAL A 202 16.35 0.90 -4.28
N PHE A 203 15.27 1.56 -4.71
CA PHE A 203 14.59 2.57 -3.89
C PHE A 203 14.05 1.99 -2.57
N ILE A 204 13.39 0.84 -2.65
CA ILE A 204 12.75 0.19 -1.50
C ILE A 204 13.81 -0.23 -0.47
N THR A 205 14.93 -0.82 -0.92
CA THR A 205 16.03 -1.19 -0.01
C THR A 205 16.62 0.04 0.69
N ARG A 206 16.70 1.19 0.00
CA ARG A 206 17.17 2.46 0.59
C ARG A 206 16.23 3.07 1.62
N CYS A 207 14.99 2.61 1.68
CA CYS A 207 14.07 2.98 2.75
C CYS A 207 14.08 1.98 3.92
N GLN A 208 14.86 0.92 3.87
CA GLN A 208 14.93 -0.13 4.91
C GLN A 208 16.15 0.05 5.83
N GLY A 209 15.96 -0.21 7.12
CA GLY A 209 17.04 -0.24 8.12
C GLY A 209 17.81 -1.56 8.09
N VAL A 210 18.64 -1.78 7.07
CA VAL A 210 19.46 -2.99 6.84
C VAL A 210 20.85 -2.65 6.29
N ALA A 211 21.78 -3.56 6.46
CA ALA A 211 23.16 -3.41 5.96
C ALA A 211 23.26 -3.29 4.42
N GLN A 212 22.26 -3.77 3.69
CA GLN A 212 22.20 -3.66 2.22
C GLN A 212 21.75 -2.26 1.73
N ASN A 213 21.40 -1.36 2.64
CA ASN A 213 21.07 0.02 2.32
C ASN A 213 22.34 0.82 2.01
N ASP A 214 22.58 1.06 0.73
CA ASP A 214 23.79 1.71 0.20
C ASP A 214 23.76 3.25 0.31
N LEU A 215 22.66 3.83 0.80
CA LEU A 215 22.45 5.27 0.84
C LEU A 215 22.18 5.82 2.27
N LEU A 216 21.32 5.15 3.03
CA LEU A 216 20.78 5.64 4.31
C LEU A 216 21.01 4.66 5.48
N GLY A 217 21.86 3.65 5.31
CA GLY A 217 22.10 2.62 6.34
C GLY A 217 22.51 3.20 7.69
N ASP A 218 23.27 4.30 7.69
CA ASP A 218 23.80 4.92 8.92
C ASP A 218 22.82 5.91 9.58
N VAL A 219 21.68 6.22 8.95
CA VAL A 219 20.70 7.21 9.47
C VAL A 219 19.32 6.62 9.75
N ILE A 220 19.11 5.35 9.46
CA ILE A 220 17.88 4.61 9.79
C ILE A 220 18.18 3.64 10.93
N VAL A 221 17.22 3.44 11.84
CA VAL A 221 17.32 2.39 12.87
C VAL A 221 17.54 1.04 12.18
N PRO A 222 18.63 0.30 12.49
CA PRO A 222 18.98 -0.94 11.82
C PRO A 222 18.15 -2.13 12.36
N ASP A 223 16.83 -2.02 12.31
CA ASP A 223 15.88 -2.99 12.88
C ASP A 223 15.12 -3.81 11.82
N GLY A 224 15.43 -3.61 10.53
CA GLY A 224 14.78 -4.31 9.42
C GLY A 224 13.48 -3.66 8.91
N GLY A 225 12.95 -2.67 9.62
CA GLY A 225 11.76 -1.91 9.23
C GLY A 225 12.04 -0.86 8.15
N PHE A 226 10.99 -0.09 7.81
CA PHE A 226 11.05 0.87 6.70
C PHE A 226 10.61 2.27 7.13
N ILE A 227 11.27 3.28 6.56
CA ILE A 227 10.88 4.70 6.60
C ILE A 227 10.02 5.07 5.38
N TYR A 228 9.50 6.31 5.38
CA TYR A 228 8.58 6.76 4.31
C TYR A 228 9.25 7.10 2.99
N ALA A 229 10.42 7.74 3.01
CA ALA A 229 11.10 8.21 1.81
C ALA A 229 12.59 8.48 2.03
N THR A 230 13.35 8.39 0.96
CA THR A 230 14.79 8.68 0.95
C THR A 230 15.11 10.17 1.09
N THR A 231 14.12 11.06 0.93
CA THR A 231 14.30 12.52 1.03
C THR A 231 13.06 13.18 1.63
N THR A 232 13.22 14.40 2.16
CA THR A 232 12.12 15.20 2.73
C THR A 232 11.20 15.72 1.64
N ASP A 233 11.74 16.33 0.59
CA ASP A 233 11.00 16.77 -0.61
C ASP A 233 11.88 16.72 -1.86
N LYS A 234 11.41 17.30 -2.98
CA LYS A 234 12.16 17.27 -4.24
C LYS A 234 13.43 18.16 -4.22
N ASP A 235 13.44 19.20 -3.40
CA ASP A 235 14.51 20.20 -3.31
C ASP A 235 15.40 19.98 -2.07
N ASN A 236 14.89 19.26 -1.05
CA ASN A 236 15.63 18.89 0.15
C ASN A 236 15.89 17.37 0.17
N LEU A 237 17.14 17.00 -0.09
CA LEU A 237 17.57 15.59 -0.18
C LEU A 237 17.87 14.93 1.18
N GLU A 238 17.59 15.61 2.30
CA GLU A 238 17.67 14.99 3.61
C GLU A 238 16.61 13.88 3.76
N PRO A 239 16.95 12.74 4.35
CA PRO A 239 16.02 11.63 4.52
C PRO A 239 14.84 11.97 5.41
N SER A 240 13.72 11.29 5.21
CA SER A 240 12.45 11.61 5.87
C SER A 240 11.69 10.36 6.32
N THR A 241 11.17 10.44 7.53
CA THR A 241 10.17 9.50 8.04
C THR A 241 8.92 10.25 8.50
N LYS A 242 7.79 9.54 8.64
CA LYS A 242 6.59 10.07 9.32
C LYS A 242 6.61 9.74 10.81
N SER A 243 7.57 8.94 11.24
CA SER A 243 7.86 8.64 12.63
C SER A 243 8.89 9.64 13.18
N ASP A 244 9.00 9.74 14.48
CA ASP A 244 10.05 10.52 15.13
C ASP A 244 11.42 9.86 14.92
N SER A 245 12.49 10.65 15.02
CA SER A 245 13.84 10.12 15.21
C SER A 245 14.02 9.65 16.65
N ILE A 246 14.92 8.68 16.83
CA ILE A 246 15.38 8.26 18.16
C ILE A 246 16.86 8.61 18.31
N THR A 247 17.27 8.96 19.53
CA THR A 247 18.69 9.15 19.86
C THR A 247 19.21 7.85 20.47
N VAL A 248 20.30 7.32 19.90
CA VAL A 248 21.00 6.14 20.40
C VAL A 248 22.49 6.47 20.53
N ASP A 249 23.19 5.78 21.39
CA ASP A 249 24.65 5.89 21.42
C ASP A 249 25.23 5.06 20.27
N ASP A 250 26.04 5.70 19.44
CA ASP A 250 26.78 5.07 18.36
C ASP A 250 27.74 4.02 18.96
N LYS A 251 27.71 2.81 18.39
CA LYS A 251 28.43 1.66 18.97
C LYS A 251 29.95 1.79 18.93
N ASP A 252 30.46 2.55 17.95
CA ASP A 252 31.90 2.68 17.72
C ASP A 252 32.49 3.89 18.45
N THR A 253 31.73 4.98 18.55
CA THR A 253 32.18 6.25 19.09
C THR A 253 31.65 6.56 20.49
N GLY A 254 30.57 5.89 20.92
CA GLY A 254 29.83 6.17 22.15
C GLY A 254 29.13 7.52 22.18
N LYS A 255 29.02 8.21 21.02
CA LYS A 255 28.35 9.51 20.92
C LYS A 255 26.89 9.36 20.55
N PRO A 256 26.00 10.25 21.04
CA PRO A 256 24.60 10.22 20.66
C PRO A 256 24.44 10.55 19.16
N VAL A 257 23.72 9.67 18.44
CA VAL A 257 23.32 9.87 17.03
C VAL A 257 21.80 9.81 16.93
N SER A 258 21.23 10.59 16.02
CA SER A 258 19.81 10.60 15.77
C SER A 258 19.51 9.72 14.56
N LEU A 259 18.70 8.68 14.76
CA LEU A 259 18.30 7.75 13.71
C LEU A 259 16.81 7.89 13.39
N LEU A 260 16.47 7.76 12.10
CA LEU A 260 15.08 7.75 11.63
C LEU A 260 14.39 6.45 12.07
N ARG A 261 13.25 6.58 12.72
CA ARG A 261 12.47 5.44 13.19
C ARG A 261 11.65 4.86 12.04
N THR A 262 11.65 3.53 11.97
CA THR A 262 10.81 2.73 11.07
C THR A 262 9.39 2.58 11.62
N TYR A 263 8.40 2.23 10.78
CA TYR A 263 7.03 2.06 11.25
C TYR A 263 6.18 1.10 10.40
N GLY A 264 5.08 0.61 10.96
CA GLY A 264 4.32 -0.54 10.51
C GLY A 264 3.85 -0.46 9.07
N SER A 265 3.06 0.54 8.68
CA SER A 265 2.51 0.56 7.32
C SER A 265 3.58 0.59 6.22
N MET A 266 4.75 1.19 6.46
CA MET A 266 5.85 1.16 5.49
C MET A 266 6.58 -0.18 5.51
N THR A 267 6.72 -0.80 6.68
CA THR A 267 7.37 -2.10 6.79
C THR A 267 6.58 -3.19 6.07
N TYR A 268 5.27 -3.25 6.28
CA TYR A 268 4.42 -4.18 5.52
C TYR A 268 4.36 -3.86 4.03
N ALA A 269 4.38 -2.58 3.64
CA ALA A 269 4.42 -2.18 2.24
C ALA A 269 5.73 -2.60 1.55
N GLY A 270 6.87 -2.41 2.21
CA GLY A 270 8.19 -2.82 1.72
C GLY A 270 8.32 -4.35 1.62
N PHE A 271 7.93 -5.06 2.68
CA PHE A 271 7.91 -6.52 2.71
C PHE A 271 7.08 -7.11 1.57
N LYS A 272 5.84 -6.63 1.38
CA LYS A 272 4.98 -7.02 0.26
C LYS A 272 5.64 -6.76 -1.11
N SER A 273 6.30 -5.61 -1.25
CA SER A 273 6.94 -5.24 -2.52
C SER A 273 8.10 -6.17 -2.87
N TYR A 274 8.86 -6.65 -1.90
CA TYR A 274 9.88 -7.67 -2.10
C TYR A 274 9.29 -8.98 -2.62
N LEU A 275 8.17 -9.42 -2.04
CA LEU A 275 7.47 -10.64 -2.47
C LEU A 275 6.94 -10.49 -3.90
N TYR A 276 6.36 -9.35 -4.26
CA TYR A 276 5.85 -9.09 -5.61
C TYR A 276 6.96 -8.95 -6.66
N ALA A 277 8.15 -8.52 -6.25
CA ALA A 277 9.35 -8.53 -7.08
C ALA A 277 10.07 -9.90 -7.10
N ASN A 278 9.46 -10.92 -6.48
CA ASN A 278 9.96 -12.29 -6.41
C ASN A 278 11.37 -12.42 -5.78
N LEU A 279 11.65 -11.62 -4.73
CA LEU A 279 12.84 -11.85 -3.94
C LEU A 279 12.75 -13.18 -3.21
N ASP A 280 13.89 -13.86 -3.06
CA ASP A 280 13.96 -15.10 -2.29
C ASP A 280 13.51 -14.87 -0.84
N ARG A 281 12.76 -15.81 -0.29
CA ARG A 281 12.26 -15.71 1.09
C ARG A 281 13.38 -15.70 2.15
N ASN A 282 14.55 -16.21 1.79
CA ASN A 282 15.75 -16.19 2.63
C ASN A 282 16.65 -14.98 2.34
N ASP A 283 16.26 -14.07 1.43
CA ASP A 283 17.00 -12.82 1.23
C ASP A 283 17.08 -12.07 2.58
N PRO A 284 18.27 -11.61 2.99
CA PRO A 284 18.44 -10.95 4.28
C PRO A 284 17.50 -9.76 4.51
N ARG A 285 17.11 -9.05 3.45
CA ARG A 285 16.16 -7.92 3.50
C ARG A 285 14.75 -8.39 3.83
N VAL A 286 14.31 -9.52 3.23
CA VAL A 286 13.01 -10.15 3.48
C VAL A 286 12.97 -10.69 4.90
N THR A 287 14.03 -11.37 5.33
CA THR A 287 14.15 -11.92 6.69
C THR A 287 14.10 -10.83 7.74
N ALA A 288 14.89 -9.75 7.57
CA ALA A 288 14.90 -8.62 8.50
C ALA A 288 13.53 -7.92 8.61
N ALA A 289 12.82 -7.73 7.48
CA ALA A 289 11.47 -7.18 7.50
C ALA A 289 10.48 -8.10 8.25
N ARG A 290 10.57 -9.41 8.06
CA ARG A 290 9.74 -10.39 8.76
C ARG A 290 10.01 -10.41 10.27
N GLU A 291 11.26 -10.32 10.67
CA GLU A 291 11.65 -10.24 12.10
C GLU A 291 11.10 -8.95 12.73
N TRP A 292 11.18 -7.82 12.03
CA TRP A 292 10.56 -6.57 12.47
C TRP A 292 9.05 -6.73 12.67
N ILE A 293 8.36 -7.34 11.70
CA ILE A 293 6.91 -7.62 11.72
C ILE A 293 6.54 -8.44 12.95
N GLY A 294 7.24 -9.54 13.22
CA GLY A 294 6.99 -10.37 14.39
C GLY A 294 7.21 -9.61 15.70
N LYS A 295 8.32 -8.88 15.81
CA LYS A 295 8.67 -8.11 17.02
C LYS A 295 7.70 -6.98 17.33
N HIS A 296 7.08 -6.35 16.32
CA HIS A 296 6.21 -5.19 16.47
C HIS A 296 4.74 -5.51 16.13
N TYR A 297 4.39 -6.80 16.20
CA TYR A 297 3.04 -7.26 15.89
C TYR A 297 1.99 -6.62 16.81
N THR A 298 1.05 -5.88 16.24
CA THR A 298 -0.11 -5.31 16.95
C THR A 298 -1.19 -4.88 15.94
N LEU A 299 -2.44 -4.90 16.39
CA LEU A 299 -3.59 -4.32 15.66
C LEU A 299 -4.24 -3.16 16.43
N ASP A 300 -3.65 -2.72 17.53
CA ASP A 300 -4.14 -1.57 18.30
C ASP A 300 -3.70 -0.22 17.73
N CYS A 301 -2.62 -0.21 16.96
CA CYS A 301 -2.05 1.01 16.38
C CYS A 301 -1.21 0.71 15.14
N ASN A 302 -0.71 1.73 14.45
CA ASN A 302 0.34 1.64 13.44
C ASN A 302 1.70 1.71 14.16
N PRO A 303 2.36 0.57 14.45
CA PRO A 303 3.52 0.51 15.31
C PRO A 303 4.69 1.33 14.76
N GLY A 304 5.50 1.90 15.64
CA GLY A 304 6.63 2.76 15.28
C GLY A 304 6.28 4.23 15.13
N LEU A 305 5.01 4.61 15.01
CA LEU A 305 4.60 6.01 15.06
C LEU A 305 4.64 6.57 16.49
N PRO A 306 4.84 7.89 16.66
CA PRO A 306 4.74 8.53 17.97
C PRO A 306 3.39 8.29 18.63
N GLU A 307 3.33 8.26 19.96
CA GLU A 307 2.10 7.99 20.72
C GLU A 307 0.92 8.88 20.29
N ALA A 308 1.18 10.19 20.10
CA ALA A 308 0.15 11.14 19.66
C ALA A 308 -0.36 10.90 18.22
N GLN A 309 0.34 10.08 17.44
CA GLN A 309 0.06 9.80 16.03
C GLN A 309 -0.17 8.31 15.75
N LYS A 310 -0.16 7.46 16.75
CA LYS A 310 -0.18 6.00 16.60
C LYS A 310 -1.38 5.45 15.82
N LEU A 311 -2.48 6.18 15.76
CA LEU A 311 -3.66 5.81 14.98
C LEU A 311 -3.68 6.43 13.56
N GLN A 312 -2.69 7.26 13.21
CA GLN A 312 -2.65 7.80 11.84
C GLN A 312 -2.42 6.69 10.82
N GLY A 313 -3.24 6.68 9.78
CA GLY A 313 -3.20 5.66 8.75
C GLY A 313 -3.48 4.24 9.26
N LEU A 314 -4.23 4.06 10.37
CA LEU A 314 -4.51 2.74 10.94
C LEU A 314 -5.10 1.78 9.91
N PHE A 315 -6.04 2.23 9.11
CA PHE A 315 -6.68 1.37 8.13
C PHE A 315 -5.84 1.12 6.86
N TYR A 316 -4.99 2.07 6.52
CA TYR A 316 -3.94 1.83 5.53
C TYR A 316 -2.92 0.80 6.07
N TYR A 317 -2.58 0.86 7.35
CA TYR A 317 -1.76 -0.14 8.03
C TYR A 317 -2.42 -1.53 7.96
N TYR A 318 -3.71 -1.66 8.31
CA TYR A 318 -4.44 -2.93 8.21
C TYR A 318 -4.47 -3.48 6.78
N MET A 319 -4.65 -2.61 5.79
CA MET A 319 -4.62 -3.01 4.38
C MET A 319 -3.23 -3.55 3.97
N THR A 320 -2.16 -2.86 4.34
CA THR A 320 -0.80 -3.33 4.02
C THR A 320 -0.43 -4.58 4.80
N PHE A 321 -0.85 -4.68 6.06
CA PHE A 321 -0.72 -5.84 6.93
C PHE A 321 -1.36 -7.09 6.28
N GLY A 322 -2.66 -7.04 6.02
CA GLY A 322 -3.38 -8.19 5.46
C GLY A 322 -2.85 -8.63 4.10
N ARG A 323 -2.57 -7.67 3.19
CA ARG A 323 -2.02 -7.99 1.87
C ARG A 323 -0.61 -8.55 1.91
N ALA A 324 0.24 -8.06 2.80
CA ALA A 324 1.61 -8.53 2.94
C ALA A 324 1.67 -9.96 3.51
N LEU A 325 0.89 -10.23 4.56
CA LEU A 325 0.86 -11.55 5.19
C LEU A 325 0.17 -12.59 4.30
N ASN A 326 -0.88 -12.19 3.58
CA ASN A 326 -1.47 -13.06 2.56
C ASN A 326 -0.48 -13.39 1.42
N ALA A 327 0.29 -12.42 0.93
CA ALA A 327 1.34 -12.67 -0.07
C ALA A 327 2.48 -13.54 0.48
N TRP A 328 2.77 -13.45 1.77
CA TRP A 328 3.70 -14.35 2.45
C TRP A 328 3.15 -15.80 2.51
N GLY A 329 1.84 -15.99 2.63
CA GLY A 329 1.18 -17.30 2.58
C GLY A 329 1.37 -18.16 3.83
N ALA A 330 1.84 -17.62 4.95
CA ALA A 330 1.79 -18.31 6.23
C ALA A 330 0.48 -17.98 6.97
N THR A 331 -0.09 -18.96 7.67
CA THR A 331 -1.30 -18.76 8.48
C THR A 331 -1.01 -18.07 9.80
N THR A 332 0.22 -18.20 10.28
CA THR A 332 0.64 -17.67 11.57
C THR A 332 1.93 -16.84 11.47
N ILE A 333 2.19 -16.06 12.49
CA ILE A 333 3.40 -15.26 12.68
C ILE A 333 3.97 -15.51 14.07
N ASP A 334 5.28 -15.77 14.13
CA ASP A 334 6.03 -15.82 15.38
C ASP A 334 6.19 -14.42 15.96
N THR A 335 5.80 -14.26 17.22
CA THR A 335 5.98 -13.02 18.00
C THR A 335 6.67 -13.32 19.33
N PRO A 336 7.19 -12.31 20.05
CA PRO A 336 7.76 -12.52 21.38
C PRO A 336 6.79 -13.15 22.38
N ASP A 337 5.48 -12.95 22.18
CA ASP A 337 4.41 -13.47 23.05
C ASP A 337 3.86 -14.84 22.56
N GLY A 338 4.50 -15.45 21.57
CA GLY A 338 4.09 -16.71 20.96
C GLY A 338 3.57 -16.54 19.53
N GLU A 339 3.15 -17.64 18.96
CA GLU A 339 2.60 -17.70 17.61
C GLU A 339 1.21 -17.03 17.55
N ARG A 340 0.96 -16.19 16.53
CA ARG A 340 -0.30 -15.47 16.33
C ARG A 340 -0.95 -15.84 15.02
N ASP A 341 -2.23 -16.14 15.05
CA ASP A 341 -3.08 -16.26 13.87
C ASP A 341 -3.48 -14.85 13.41
N TRP A 342 -2.72 -14.32 12.46
CA TRP A 342 -2.85 -12.94 12.02
C TRP A 342 -4.20 -12.64 11.33
N ALA A 343 -4.79 -13.65 10.67
CA ALA A 343 -6.04 -13.46 9.93
C ALA A 343 -7.23 -13.37 10.89
N ASN A 344 -7.29 -14.26 11.88
CA ASN A 344 -8.30 -14.23 12.94
C ASN A 344 -8.20 -12.94 13.75
N ASP A 345 -6.99 -12.54 14.17
CA ASP A 345 -6.74 -11.30 14.88
C ASP A 345 -7.21 -10.06 14.10
N LEU A 346 -6.94 -10.02 12.78
CA LEU A 346 -7.36 -8.90 11.93
C LEU A 346 -8.88 -8.84 11.76
N VAL A 347 -9.55 -9.99 11.63
CA VAL A 347 -11.02 -10.07 11.59
C VAL A 347 -11.62 -9.53 12.89
N ASP A 348 -11.06 -9.89 14.05
CA ASP A 348 -11.50 -9.39 15.33
C ASP A 348 -11.34 -7.88 15.47
N ALA A 349 -10.19 -7.35 15.10
CA ALA A 349 -9.92 -5.91 15.12
C ALA A 349 -10.91 -5.14 14.21
N LEU A 350 -11.16 -5.65 12.99
CA LEU A 350 -12.09 -5.05 12.05
C LEU A 350 -13.54 -5.14 12.53
N ALA A 351 -13.98 -6.30 13.04
CA ALA A 351 -15.34 -6.49 13.56
C ALA A 351 -15.62 -5.58 14.75
N LYS A 352 -14.65 -5.43 15.66
CA LYS A 352 -14.72 -4.53 16.81
C LYS A 352 -14.85 -3.06 16.41
N ALA A 353 -14.18 -2.64 15.32
CA ALA A 353 -14.17 -1.26 14.87
C ALA A 353 -15.34 -0.90 13.93
N GLN A 354 -16.07 -1.89 13.39
CA GLN A 354 -17.14 -1.65 12.44
C GLN A 354 -18.32 -0.90 13.05
N GLN A 355 -18.78 0.16 12.39
CA GLN A 355 -19.95 0.93 12.78
C GLN A 355 -21.25 0.17 12.45
N LYS A 356 -22.37 0.62 13.04
CA LYS A 356 -23.69 0.00 12.83
C LYS A 356 -24.14 0.02 11.36
N ASP A 357 -23.73 1.05 10.60
CA ASP A 357 -24.05 1.21 9.18
C ASP A 357 -23.13 0.39 8.26
N GLY A 358 -22.18 -0.35 8.81
CA GLY A 358 -21.22 -1.17 8.06
C GLY A 358 -19.93 -0.47 7.70
N SER A 359 -19.79 0.80 8.04
CA SER A 359 -18.59 1.59 7.79
C SER A 359 -17.55 1.47 8.91
N TRP A 360 -16.37 2.08 8.69
CA TRP A 360 -15.35 2.27 9.71
C TRP A 360 -14.89 3.71 9.76
N VAL A 361 -14.56 4.21 10.92
CA VAL A 361 -14.10 5.58 11.15
C VAL A 361 -12.79 5.55 11.94
N ASN A 362 -11.74 6.17 11.40
CA ASN A 362 -10.53 6.39 12.16
C ASN A 362 -10.70 7.62 13.06
N ALA A 363 -10.43 7.49 14.36
CA ALA A 363 -10.47 8.60 15.31
C ALA A 363 -9.34 9.62 15.08
N ALA A 364 -8.26 9.24 14.37
CA ALA A 364 -7.19 10.16 14.04
C ALA A 364 -7.63 11.19 12.99
N SER A 365 -7.18 12.43 13.13
CA SER A 365 -7.54 13.54 12.23
C SER A 365 -6.93 13.42 10.82
N ARG A 366 -6.03 12.48 10.60
CA ARG A 366 -5.30 12.27 9.34
C ARG A 366 -5.42 10.82 8.89
N TRP A 367 -6.01 10.59 7.69
CA TRP A 367 -6.31 9.31 7.00
C TRP A 367 -7.27 8.41 7.77
#